data_d900d1bca3b5169d3c711daa9fd9daa9
#
_entry.id   d900d1bca3b5169d3c711daa9fd9daa9
#
_cell.length_a   1.000
_cell.length_b   1.000
_cell.length_c   1.000
_cell.angle_alpha   90.00
_cell.angle_beta   90.00
_cell.angle_gamma   90.00
#
_symmetry.space_group_name_H-M   'P 1'
#
loop_
_entity.id
_entity.type
_entity.pdbx_description
1 polymer ?
#
loop_
_entity_poly.entity_id
_entity_poly.type
_entity_poly.pdbx_seq_one_letter_code
_entity_poly.pdbx_strand_id
1 'polypeptide(L)'
;FKKYEKYFINWDKYCQKNLPDMILGAGSISDETMANMYISSGSNFIVGPLTNENVAVACNRKKIPYMPGCLTPSEISKAEELGCDVVKVFPADSVDGASFIKSVLAPMPWSWIMPTGGVDMEEEGLKNWLGSGVFSVGMGSKLFTNEIIQNKDWGLLESQCKKLVETINRIK
;
A
#
# COMPACT_ATOMS: atom_id res chain seq x y z
N PHE A 1 -8.77 -19.07 -4.66
CA PHE A 1 -7.34 -18.72 -4.80
C PHE A 1 -6.83 -18.91 -6.22
N LYS A 2 -6.85 -20.11 -6.84
CA LYS A 2 -6.34 -20.38 -8.20
C LYS A 2 -6.81 -19.39 -9.29
N LYS A 3 -8.02 -18.84 -9.18
CA LYS A 3 -8.56 -17.86 -10.14
C LYS A 3 -7.80 -16.54 -10.05
N TYR A 4 -7.54 -16.04 -8.84
CA TYR A 4 -6.85 -14.76 -8.62
C TYR A 4 -5.37 -14.84 -8.96
N GLU A 5 -4.71 -15.97 -8.66
CA GLU A 5 -3.33 -16.24 -9.07
C GLU A 5 -3.19 -16.16 -10.60
N LYS A 6 -4.09 -16.81 -11.36
CA LYS A 6 -4.07 -16.76 -12.83
C LYS A 6 -4.23 -15.33 -13.37
N TYR A 7 -5.09 -14.53 -12.76
CA TYR A 7 -5.23 -13.12 -13.14
C TYR A 7 -3.96 -12.34 -12.85
N PHE A 8 -3.35 -12.54 -11.69
CA PHE A 8 -2.10 -11.87 -11.33
C PHE A 8 -0.99 -12.20 -12.31
N ILE A 9 -0.77 -13.48 -12.64
CA ILE A 9 0.21 -13.92 -13.63
C ILE A 9 -0.02 -13.26 -15.00
N ASN A 10 -1.27 -13.14 -15.42
CA ASN A 10 -1.58 -12.49 -16.70
C ASN A 10 -1.26 -10.98 -16.66
N TRP A 11 -1.56 -10.32 -15.54
CA TRP A 11 -1.22 -8.92 -15.32
C TRP A 11 0.29 -8.70 -15.26
N ASP A 12 1.02 -9.54 -14.55
CA ASP A 12 2.47 -9.49 -14.48
C ASP A 12 3.10 -9.59 -15.89
N LYS A 13 2.69 -10.58 -16.66
CA LYS A 13 3.16 -10.72 -18.06
C LYS A 13 2.81 -9.52 -18.93
N TYR A 14 1.63 -8.95 -18.76
CA TYR A 14 1.23 -7.74 -19.48
C TYR A 14 2.11 -6.55 -19.08
N CYS A 15 2.34 -6.34 -17.79
CA CYS A 15 3.18 -5.26 -17.28
C CYS A 15 4.61 -5.39 -17.78
N GLN A 16 5.23 -6.57 -17.65
CA GLN A 16 6.59 -6.80 -18.13
C GLN A 16 6.76 -6.47 -19.63
N LYS A 17 5.74 -6.75 -20.44
CA LYS A 17 5.80 -6.53 -21.89
C LYS A 17 5.50 -5.07 -22.28
N ASN A 18 4.52 -4.44 -21.65
CA ASN A 18 3.94 -3.18 -22.12
C ASN A 18 4.21 -2.00 -21.19
N LEU A 19 4.53 -2.27 -19.93
CA LEU A 19 4.71 -1.28 -18.85
C LEU A 19 5.91 -1.69 -17.98
N PRO A 20 7.15 -1.72 -18.53
CA PRO A 20 8.32 -2.29 -17.84
C PRO A 20 8.66 -1.56 -16.54
N ASP A 21 8.28 -0.30 -16.39
CA ASP A 21 8.51 0.50 -15.17
C ASP A 21 7.40 0.34 -14.13
N MET A 22 6.35 -0.46 -14.41
CA MET A 22 5.25 -0.70 -13.48
C MET A 22 5.69 -1.65 -12.36
N ILE A 23 5.58 -1.18 -11.12
CA ILE A 23 5.81 -2.00 -9.92
C ILE A 23 4.47 -2.62 -9.51
N LEU A 24 4.35 -3.94 -9.69
CA LEU A 24 3.13 -4.68 -9.41
C LEU A 24 3.22 -5.43 -8.08
N GLY A 25 2.34 -5.12 -7.14
CA GLY A 25 2.28 -5.77 -5.83
C GLY A 25 0.99 -6.54 -5.58
N ALA A 26 1.02 -7.46 -4.62
CA ALA A 26 -0.15 -8.18 -4.15
C ALA A 26 -0.61 -7.68 -2.79
N GLY A 27 -1.89 -7.32 -2.69
CA GLY A 27 -2.53 -6.83 -1.46
C GLY A 27 -3.44 -7.86 -0.80
N SER A 28 -3.85 -7.53 0.44
CA SER A 28 -4.70 -8.38 1.29
C SER A 28 -4.09 -9.76 1.61
N ILE A 29 -2.77 -9.81 1.71
CA ILE A 29 -2.03 -11.02 2.03
C ILE A 29 -1.97 -11.19 3.55
N SER A 30 -2.53 -12.29 4.06
CA SER A 30 -2.66 -12.56 5.49
C SER A 30 -1.81 -13.72 6.00
N ASP A 31 -1.27 -14.55 5.10
CA ASP A 31 -0.50 -15.74 5.45
C ASP A 31 0.66 -16.01 4.48
N GLU A 32 1.59 -16.86 4.95
CA GLU A 32 2.81 -17.23 4.21
C GLU A 32 2.50 -17.95 2.88
N THR A 33 1.47 -18.77 2.84
CA THR A 33 1.12 -19.54 1.62
C THR A 33 0.70 -18.59 0.50
N MET A 34 -0.17 -17.61 0.83
CA MET A 34 -0.56 -16.56 -0.12
C MET A 34 0.66 -15.72 -0.54
N ALA A 35 1.50 -15.31 0.41
CA ALA A 35 2.70 -14.54 0.10
C ALA A 35 3.60 -15.28 -0.89
N ASN A 36 3.93 -16.54 -0.59
CA ASN A 36 4.78 -17.37 -1.45
C ASN A 36 4.19 -17.57 -2.86
N MET A 37 2.87 -17.76 -2.96
CA MET A 37 2.16 -17.89 -4.23
C MET A 37 2.33 -16.63 -5.10
N TYR A 38 2.03 -15.45 -4.56
CA TYR A 38 2.13 -14.21 -5.32
C TYR A 38 3.56 -13.80 -5.64
N ILE A 39 4.50 -14.03 -4.72
CA ILE A 39 5.93 -13.81 -4.99
C ILE A 39 6.40 -14.69 -6.15
N SER A 40 6.02 -15.97 -6.16
CA SER A 40 6.37 -16.90 -7.24
C SER A 40 5.66 -16.55 -8.57
N SER A 41 4.58 -15.78 -8.51
CA SER A 41 3.84 -15.28 -9.67
C SER A 41 4.33 -13.92 -10.18
N GLY A 42 5.43 -13.36 -9.64
CA GLY A 42 6.06 -12.12 -10.12
C GLY A 42 5.76 -10.86 -9.30
N SER A 43 5.16 -11.00 -8.10
CA SER A 43 4.88 -9.81 -7.26
C SER A 43 6.16 -9.11 -6.81
N ASN A 44 6.25 -7.79 -7.03
CA ASN A 44 7.39 -6.98 -6.63
C ASN A 44 7.34 -6.56 -5.15
N PHE A 45 6.16 -6.56 -4.53
CA PHE A 45 5.97 -6.29 -3.10
C PHE A 45 4.69 -6.95 -2.58
N ILE A 46 4.61 -7.13 -1.27
CA ILE A 46 3.45 -7.71 -0.57
C ILE A 46 2.86 -6.69 0.40
N VAL A 47 1.53 -6.60 0.45
CA VAL A 47 0.81 -5.75 1.42
C VAL A 47 -0.16 -6.61 2.21
N GLY A 48 -0.06 -6.56 3.54
CA GLY A 48 -0.97 -7.26 4.46
C GLY A 48 -2.00 -6.34 5.11
N PRO A 49 -3.13 -6.89 5.58
CA PRO A 49 -4.06 -6.17 6.45
C PRO A 49 -3.64 -6.18 7.92
N LEU A 50 -2.69 -7.01 8.28
CA LEU A 50 -2.16 -7.22 9.64
C LEU A 50 -0.68 -7.60 9.54
N THR A 51 0.04 -7.54 10.66
CA THR A 51 1.43 -8.04 10.76
C THR A 51 1.43 -9.55 10.96
N ASN A 52 2.17 -10.27 10.10
CA ASN A 52 2.38 -11.72 10.19
C ASN A 52 3.87 -12.02 10.03
N GLU A 53 4.48 -12.59 11.09
CA GLU A 53 5.91 -12.91 11.13
C GLU A 53 6.33 -13.88 10.02
N ASN A 54 5.52 -14.89 9.73
CA ASN A 54 5.84 -15.87 8.68
C ASN A 54 5.84 -15.24 7.29
N VAL A 55 4.94 -14.26 7.05
CA VAL A 55 4.94 -13.47 5.81
C VAL A 55 6.21 -12.63 5.73
N ALA A 56 6.61 -11.96 6.81
CA ALA A 56 7.83 -11.17 6.85
C ALA A 56 9.07 -12.04 6.56
N VAL A 57 9.18 -13.19 7.21
CA VAL A 57 10.29 -14.15 6.97
C VAL A 57 10.31 -14.63 5.52
N ALA A 58 9.15 -14.99 4.94
CA ALA A 58 9.05 -15.45 3.55
C ALA A 58 9.49 -14.36 2.56
N CYS A 59 9.05 -13.12 2.80
CA CYS A 59 9.42 -11.95 2.00
C CYS A 59 10.90 -11.62 2.11
N ASN A 60 11.46 -11.57 3.33
CA ASN A 60 12.87 -11.29 3.58
C ASN A 60 13.80 -12.30 2.90
N ARG A 61 13.47 -13.59 2.94
CA ARG A 61 14.24 -14.66 2.27
C ARG A 61 14.33 -14.45 0.76
N LYS A 62 13.31 -13.84 0.16
CA LYS A 62 13.22 -13.61 -1.29
C LYS A 62 13.52 -12.17 -1.70
N LYS A 63 13.90 -11.31 -0.74
CA LYS A 63 14.18 -9.89 -0.95
C LYS A 63 12.99 -9.13 -1.57
N ILE A 64 11.79 -9.49 -1.17
CA ILE A 64 10.54 -8.84 -1.57
C ILE A 64 10.08 -7.94 -0.42
N PRO A 65 9.84 -6.64 -0.63
CA PRO A 65 9.30 -5.75 0.40
C PRO A 65 7.95 -6.24 0.92
N TYR A 66 7.77 -6.19 2.24
CA TYR A 66 6.50 -6.47 2.90
C TYR A 66 6.01 -5.24 3.65
N MET A 67 4.78 -4.83 3.42
CA MET A 67 4.11 -3.71 4.08
C MET A 67 2.97 -4.26 4.95
N PRO A 68 3.23 -4.62 6.21
CA PRO A 68 2.23 -5.15 7.14
C PRO A 68 1.25 -4.09 7.60
N GLY A 69 0.01 -4.49 7.87
CA GLY A 69 -0.99 -3.65 8.52
C GLY A 69 -0.75 -3.56 10.02
N CYS A 70 -0.68 -2.35 10.54
CA CYS A 70 -0.49 -2.02 11.95
C CYS A 70 -1.46 -0.91 12.36
N LEU A 71 -1.85 -0.86 13.63
CA LEU A 71 -2.73 0.17 14.16
C LEU A 71 -2.20 0.78 15.48
N THR A 72 -1.15 0.23 16.04
CA THR A 72 -0.54 0.70 17.30
C THR A 72 0.97 0.90 17.14
N PRO A 73 1.60 1.77 17.95
CA PRO A 73 3.06 1.94 17.96
C PRO A 73 3.82 0.63 18.19
N SER A 74 3.27 -0.27 19.04
CA SER A 74 3.89 -1.56 19.32
C SER A 74 3.89 -2.49 18.10
N GLU A 75 2.81 -2.48 17.31
CA GLU A 75 2.75 -3.25 16.05
C GLU A 75 3.69 -2.67 15.00
N ILE A 76 3.80 -1.33 14.92
CA ILE A 76 4.74 -0.65 14.02
C ILE A 76 6.17 -1.05 14.38
N SER A 77 6.57 -0.90 15.66
CA SER A 77 7.90 -1.29 16.13
C SER A 77 8.19 -2.77 15.86
N LYS A 78 7.20 -3.65 16.09
CA LYS A 78 7.35 -5.09 15.80
C LYS A 78 7.52 -5.38 14.31
N ALA A 79 6.80 -4.67 13.45
CA ALA A 79 6.94 -4.82 12.01
C ALA A 79 8.35 -4.39 11.52
N GLU A 80 8.87 -3.28 12.05
CA GLU A 80 10.22 -2.80 11.75
C GLU A 80 11.30 -3.79 12.25
N GLU A 81 11.13 -4.35 13.45
CA GLU A 81 12.00 -5.43 13.97
C GLU A 81 12.04 -6.66 13.05
N LEU A 82 10.92 -6.96 12.40
CA LEU A 82 10.81 -8.03 11.40
C LEU A 82 11.40 -7.67 10.03
N GLY A 83 12.01 -6.51 9.87
CA GLY A 83 12.65 -6.07 8.64
C GLY A 83 11.70 -5.43 7.61
N CYS A 84 10.57 -4.90 8.07
CA CYS A 84 9.64 -4.19 7.18
C CYS A 84 10.00 -2.71 7.14
N ASP A 85 10.54 -2.22 6.02
CA ASP A 85 10.96 -0.81 5.87
C ASP A 85 9.76 0.14 5.88
N VAL A 86 8.67 -0.22 5.22
CA VAL A 86 7.44 0.59 5.17
C VAL A 86 6.33 -0.14 5.91
N VAL A 87 5.70 0.54 6.85
CA VAL A 87 4.60 0.00 7.65
C VAL A 87 3.29 0.65 7.23
N LYS A 88 2.30 -0.19 6.94
CA LYS A 88 0.96 0.26 6.59
C LYS A 88 0.14 0.53 7.86
N VAL A 89 -0.29 1.76 8.09
CA VAL A 89 -1.31 2.05 9.12
C VAL A 89 -2.68 1.78 8.53
N PHE A 90 -3.42 0.80 9.12
CA PHE A 90 -4.71 0.34 8.57
C PHE A 90 -5.65 -0.21 9.66
N PRO A 91 -6.94 0.17 9.63
CA PRO A 91 -7.54 1.25 8.82
C PRO A 91 -7.24 2.63 9.40
N ALA A 92 -6.63 3.53 8.60
CA ALA A 92 -6.10 4.79 9.10
C ALA A 92 -7.18 5.80 9.50
N ASP A 93 -8.38 5.70 8.93
CA ASP A 93 -9.56 6.52 9.25
C ASP A 93 -10.20 6.16 10.59
N SER A 94 -9.86 5.02 11.18
CA SER A 94 -10.38 4.61 12.50
C SER A 94 -9.62 5.20 13.68
N VAL A 95 -8.50 5.89 13.47
CA VAL A 95 -7.56 6.35 14.52
C VAL A 95 -7.18 7.83 14.39
N ASP A 96 -8.11 8.70 14.10
CA ASP A 96 -7.84 10.15 13.94
C ASP A 96 -6.74 10.48 12.90
N GLY A 97 -6.56 9.60 11.93
CA GLY A 97 -5.82 9.85 10.71
C GLY A 97 -4.43 10.46 10.89
N ALA A 98 -4.23 11.65 10.34
CA ALA A 98 -2.94 12.35 10.33
C ALA A 98 -2.45 12.75 11.73
N SER A 99 -3.34 12.99 12.69
CA SER A 99 -2.98 13.33 14.07
C SER A 99 -2.34 12.12 14.78
N PHE A 100 -2.91 10.93 14.60
CA PHE A 100 -2.31 9.69 15.08
C PHE A 100 -0.88 9.51 14.56
N ILE A 101 -0.67 9.72 13.25
CA ILE A 101 0.66 9.56 12.63
C ILE A 101 1.67 10.55 13.21
N LYS A 102 1.30 11.84 13.37
CA LYS A 102 2.17 12.83 14.02
C LYS A 102 2.57 12.39 15.41
N SER A 103 1.61 11.84 16.19
CA SER A 103 1.83 11.37 17.56
C SER A 103 2.77 10.16 17.60
N VAL A 104 2.70 9.26 16.63
CA VAL A 104 3.61 8.12 16.49
C VAL A 104 5.00 8.58 16.07
N LEU A 105 5.10 9.44 15.06
CA LEU A 105 6.38 9.90 14.52
C LEU A 105 7.17 10.80 15.50
N ALA A 106 6.53 11.42 16.49
CA ALA A 106 7.23 12.21 17.48
C ALA A 106 8.30 11.40 18.23
N PRO A 107 8.00 10.24 18.84
CA PRO A 107 9.00 9.37 19.43
C PRO A 107 9.69 8.41 18.45
N MET A 108 9.15 8.18 17.26
CA MET A 108 9.64 7.21 16.27
C MET A 108 9.87 7.88 14.89
N PRO A 109 10.74 8.92 14.80
CA PRO A 109 10.91 9.72 13.57
C PRO A 109 11.56 8.96 12.40
N TRP A 110 12.10 7.78 12.65
CA TRP A 110 12.66 6.88 11.63
C TRP A 110 11.63 6.04 10.89
N SER A 111 10.39 5.94 11.42
CA SER A 111 9.37 5.05 10.87
C SER A 111 8.83 5.55 9.54
N TRP A 112 8.82 4.68 8.54
CA TRP A 112 8.22 4.95 7.23
C TRP A 112 6.79 4.46 7.19
N ILE A 113 5.85 5.37 7.39
CA ILE A 113 4.43 5.05 7.52
C ILE A 113 3.69 5.32 6.22
N MET A 114 2.83 4.36 5.82
CA MET A 114 1.89 4.45 4.71
C MET A 114 0.45 4.29 5.22
N PRO A 115 -0.29 5.38 5.47
CA PRO A 115 -1.71 5.30 5.82
C PRO A 115 -2.51 4.72 4.66
N THR A 116 -3.47 3.86 5.00
CA THR A 116 -4.43 3.26 4.06
C THR A 116 -5.80 3.17 4.74
N GLY A 117 -6.84 3.62 4.06
CA GLY A 117 -8.16 3.90 4.63
C GLY A 117 -8.33 5.39 4.90
N GLY A 118 -9.43 5.97 4.43
CA GLY A 118 -9.73 7.39 4.58
C GLY A 118 -8.88 8.34 3.73
N VAL A 119 -7.95 7.83 2.93
CA VAL A 119 -7.18 8.66 1.98
C VAL A 119 -8.00 8.86 0.71
N ASP A 120 -8.27 10.10 0.36
CA ASP A 120 -8.99 10.51 -0.85
C ASP A 120 -8.14 11.44 -1.73
N MET A 121 -8.74 11.94 -2.83
CA MET A 121 -8.05 12.80 -3.79
C MET A 121 -8.17 14.29 -3.48
N GLU A 122 -8.84 14.66 -2.40
CA GLU A 122 -9.02 16.07 -2.02
C GLU A 122 -7.67 16.67 -1.60
N GLU A 123 -7.36 17.83 -2.17
CA GLU A 123 -6.05 18.45 -1.96
C GLU A 123 -5.78 18.78 -0.49
N GLU A 124 -6.78 19.21 0.24
CA GLU A 124 -6.66 19.52 1.67
C GLU A 124 -6.40 18.25 2.49
N GLY A 125 -7.09 17.14 2.19
CA GLY A 125 -6.85 15.84 2.78
C GLY A 125 -5.43 15.35 2.51
N LEU A 126 -4.97 15.45 1.26
CA LEU A 126 -3.60 15.09 0.88
C LEU A 126 -2.54 15.95 1.58
N LYS A 127 -2.77 17.29 1.69
CA LYS A 127 -1.89 18.18 2.45
C LYS A 127 -1.78 17.76 3.92
N ASN A 128 -2.92 17.39 4.53
CA ASN A 128 -2.94 16.95 5.91
C ASN A 128 -2.17 15.63 6.10
N TRP A 129 -2.36 14.65 5.22
CA TRP A 129 -1.61 13.40 5.26
C TRP A 129 -0.11 13.61 5.04
N LEU A 130 0.29 14.30 3.97
CA LEU A 130 1.69 14.55 3.66
C LEU A 130 2.36 15.43 4.72
N GLY A 131 1.65 16.43 5.25
CA GLY A 131 2.12 17.27 6.34
C GLY A 131 2.19 16.58 7.71
N SER A 132 1.70 15.35 7.83
CA SER A 132 1.89 14.53 9.04
C SER A 132 3.22 13.78 9.08
N GLY A 133 4.01 13.81 8.01
CA GLY A 133 5.30 13.15 7.92
C GLY A 133 5.24 11.72 7.34
N VAL A 134 4.15 11.34 6.69
CA VAL A 134 4.04 10.02 6.04
C VAL A 134 5.06 9.85 4.92
N PHE A 135 5.57 8.64 4.75
CA PHE A 135 6.44 8.25 3.64
C PHE A 135 5.67 8.20 2.32
N SER A 136 4.50 7.58 2.33
CA SER A 136 3.61 7.43 1.17
C SER A 136 2.15 7.33 1.62
N VAL A 137 1.22 7.25 0.68
CA VAL A 137 -0.20 7.03 0.97
C VAL A 137 -0.73 5.86 0.15
N GLY A 138 -1.61 5.04 0.76
CA GLY A 138 -2.32 3.96 0.09
C GLY A 138 -3.76 4.37 -0.24
N MET A 139 -4.10 4.41 -1.52
CA MET A 139 -5.44 4.78 -1.98
C MET A 139 -6.10 3.63 -2.73
N GLY A 140 -7.30 3.26 -2.33
CA GLY A 140 -8.05 2.15 -2.92
C GLY A 140 -9.38 2.60 -3.50
N SER A 141 -10.49 2.29 -2.82
CA SER A 141 -11.86 2.54 -3.27
C SER A 141 -12.20 3.99 -3.59
N LYS A 142 -11.47 4.95 -3.05
CA LYS A 142 -11.63 6.38 -3.36
C LYS A 142 -11.10 6.74 -4.75
N LEU A 143 -10.14 5.98 -5.27
CA LEU A 143 -9.60 6.13 -6.62
C LEU A 143 -10.29 5.14 -7.60
N PHE A 144 -10.40 3.88 -7.20
CA PHE A 144 -11.09 2.83 -7.96
C PHE A 144 -12.55 2.75 -7.51
N THR A 145 -13.37 3.74 -7.90
CA THR A 145 -14.77 3.77 -7.51
C THR A 145 -15.58 2.69 -8.21
N ASN A 146 -16.69 2.25 -7.57
CA ASN A 146 -17.61 1.28 -8.18
C ASN A 146 -18.14 1.77 -9.53
N GLU A 147 -18.37 3.07 -9.68
CA GLU A 147 -18.84 3.69 -10.92
C GLU A 147 -17.82 3.54 -12.05
N ILE A 148 -16.54 3.86 -11.80
CA ILE A 148 -15.45 3.68 -12.78
C ILE A 148 -15.34 2.23 -13.21
N ILE A 149 -15.40 1.30 -12.23
CA ILE A 149 -15.25 -0.15 -12.51
C ILE A 149 -16.43 -0.68 -13.31
N GLN A 150 -17.67 -0.34 -12.93
CA GLN A 150 -18.89 -0.82 -13.61
C GLN A 150 -19.01 -0.26 -15.02
N ASN A 151 -18.72 1.03 -15.20
CA ASN A 151 -18.77 1.70 -16.49
C ASN A 151 -17.52 1.47 -17.34
N LYS A 152 -16.46 0.84 -16.77
CA LYS A 152 -15.16 0.65 -17.43
C LYS A 152 -14.56 1.96 -17.93
N ASP A 153 -14.77 3.04 -17.15
CA ASP A 153 -14.28 4.37 -17.51
C ASP A 153 -12.80 4.53 -17.14
N TRP A 154 -11.96 3.86 -17.92
CA TRP A 154 -10.51 3.89 -17.75
C TRP A 154 -9.90 5.25 -18.08
N GLY A 155 -10.56 6.05 -18.95
CA GLY A 155 -10.15 7.42 -19.27
C GLY A 155 -10.28 8.35 -18.05
N LEU A 156 -11.40 8.24 -17.33
CA LEU A 156 -11.59 8.96 -16.07
C LEU A 156 -10.56 8.54 -15.02
N LEU A 157 -10.32 7.24 -14.86
CA LEU A 157 -9.31 6.73 -13.92
C LEU A 157 -7.92 7.29 -14.25
N GLU A 158 -7.51 7.26 -15.51
CA GLU A 158 -6.22 7.80 -15.95
C GLU A 158 -6.09 9.29 -15.62
N SER A 159 -7.14 10.08 -15.92
CA SER A 159 -7.14 11.51 -15.63
C SER A 159 -7.06 11.81 -14.13
N GLN A 160 -7.77 11.03 -13.32
CA GLN A 160 -7.71 11.13 -11.86
C GLN A 160 -6.33 10.77 -11.31
N CYS A 161 -5.69 9.71 -11.81
CA CYS A 161 -4.33 9.34 -11.43
C CYS A 161 -3.33 10.45 -11.78
N LYS A 162 -3.40 11.03 -12.98
CA LYS A 162 -2.54 12.16 -13.38
C LYS A 162 -2.71 13.35 -12.46
N LYS A 163 -3.95 13.78 -12.23
CA LYS A 163 -4.27 14.90 -11.32
C LYS A 163 -3.75 14.63 -9.90
N LEU A 164 -3.91 13.40 -9.40
CA LEU A 164 -3.42 13.01 -8.07
C LEU A 164 -1.90 13.17 -7.97
N VAL A 165 -1.16 12.63 -8.94
CA VAL A 165 0.31 12.73 -8.97
C VAL A 165 0.77 14.19 -9.07
N GLU A 166 0.14 15.01 -9.93
CA GLU A 166 0.42 16.44 -10.05
C GLU A 166 0.16 17.18 -8.73
N THR A 167 -0.96 16.86 -8.06
CA THR A 167 -1.30 17.47 -6.77
C THR A 167 -0.27 17.10 -5.69
N ILE A 168 0.12 15.83 -5.59
CA ILE A 168 1.13 15.37 -4.63
C ILE A 168 2.49 16.06 -4.90
N ASN A 169 2.90 16.17 -6.15
CA ASN A 169 4.16 16.83 -6.51
C ASN A 169 4.16 18.33 -6.20
N ARG A 170 3.00 18.98 -6.24
CA ARG A 170 2.86 20.39 -5.87
C ARG A 170 2.86 20.62 -4.35
N ILE A 171 2.40 19.63 -3.58
CA ILE A 171 2.33 19.72 -2.11
C ILE A 171 3.72 19.45 -1.48
N LYS A 172 4.52 18.56 -2.09
CA LYS A 172 5.88 18.24 -1.63
C LYS A 172 6.86 19.37 -1.95
#